data_a7f8fba5416762d3a76af7ab8dc4a683
#
_entry.id   a7f8fba5416762d3a76af7ab8dc4a683
#
_cell.length_a   1.000
_cell.length_b   1.000
_cell.length_c   1.000
_cell.angle_alpha   90.00
_cell.angle_beta   90.00
_cell.angle_gamma   90.00
#
_symmetry.space_group_name_H-M   'P 1'
#
loop_
_entity.id
_entity.type
_entity.pdbx_description
1 polymer ?
#
loop_
_entity_poly.entity_id
_entity_poly.type
_entity_poly.pdbx_seq_one_letter_code
_entity_poly.pdbx_strand_id
1 'polypeptide(L)'
;MNFRHFIIIFILFSLFSCGDQKKEDVAALLKAWSGKEILFPTNPVFTVQDRDTIDLSMLGKYKILTYVDSIGCISCKLQLGKWKTFMEEVDSLGMNSVRFLFFFSPEKRRDLLITLKSERFTYPICIDKENRLNELNHFPVSDMNFHTFLLDKDNKVLAIGNPIHNPKVKELYLKIIQGEEVGQKDESKAIRTKVDMDKTSVSLGSFDWKKEQKATFVLKNTGGKPLVAEYVNTSCGCTSVDYSKEPVQPGKEMVLNVTYKAEHPEYFDKTITVYCNVETSPIVLRITGNAEQQ
;
A
#
# COMPACT_ATOMS: atom_id res chain seq x y z
N MET A 1 -54.35 43.77 6.07
CA MET A 1 -53.00 44.04 6.53
C MET A 1 -52.22 42.74 6.49
N ASN A 2 -51.43 42.50 5.44
CA ASN A 2 -50.79 41.23 5.11
C ASN A 2 -49.40 41.16 5.73
N PHE A 3 -49.19 40.24 6.64
CA PHE A 3 -47.86 39.89 7.17
C PHE A 3 -47.31 38.72 6.34
N ARG A 4 -46.37 39.02 5.43
CA ARG A 4 -45.59 38.01 4.70
C ARG A 4 -44.48 37.52 5.61
N HIS A 5 -44.57 36.27 6.03
CA HIS A 5 -43.44 35.58 6.72
C HIS A 5 -42.37 35.22 5.71
N PHE A 6 -41.20 35.84 5.84
CA PHE A 6 -39.99 35.46 5.14
C PHE A 6 -39.38 34.26 5.86
N ILE A 7 -39.49 33.09 5.27
CA ILE A 7 -38.76 31.89 5.74
C ILE A 7 -37.37 31.97 5.17
N ILE A 8 -36.39 32.31 6.01
CA ILE A 8 -34.96 32.20 5.70
C ILE A 8 -34.57 30.72 5.88
N ILE A 9 -34.43 30.01 4.75
CA ILE A 9 -33.84 28.66 4.74
C ILE A 9 -32.34 28.80 4.93
N PHE A 10 -31.89 28.53 6.14
CA PHE A 10 -30.47 28.39 6.46
C PHE A 10 -30.00 27.03 5.91
N ILE A 11 -29.43 27.03 4.70
CA ILE A 11 -28.75 25.86 4.17
C ILE A 11 -27.41 25.75 4.92
N LEU A 12 -27.39 24.91 5.96
CA LEU A 12 -26.15 24.45 6.56
C LEU A 12 -25.40 23.61 5.52
N PHE A 13 -24.46 24.19 4.82
CA PHE A 13 -23.43 23.45 4.09
C PHE A 13 -22.55 22.77 5.15
N SER A 14 -22.85 21.53 5.49
CA SER A 14 -21.93 20.65 6.19
C SER A 14 -20.79 20.31 5.23
N LEU A 15 -19.70 21.06 5.34
CA LEU A 15 -18.40 20.68 4.76
C LEU A 15 -17.88 19.49 5.56
N PHE A 16 -18.36 18.30 5.25
CA PHE A 16 -17.73 17.08 5.74
C PHE A 16 -16.35 16.98 5.08
N SER A 17 -15.31 17.12 5.90
CA SER A 17 -13.93 16.90 5.51
C SER A 17 -13.75 15.44 5.10
N CYS A 18 -13.55 15.19 3.84
CA CYS A 18 -13.36 13.85 3.26
C CYS A 18 -12.16 13.10 3.88
N GLY A 19 -11.27 13.80 4.59
CA GLY A 19 -10.10 13.26 5.27
C GLY A 19 -10.41 12.55 6.59
N ASP A 20 -11.37 13.06 7.36
CA ASP A 20 -11.73 12.48 8.66
C ASP A 20 -12.53 11.19 8.48
N GLN A 21 -13.45 11.15 7.51
CA GLN A 21 -14.19 9.94 7.18
C GLN A 21 -13.26 8.77 6.83
N LYS A 22 -12.25 8.99 5.99
CA LYS A 22 -11.30 7.94 5.60
C LYS A 22 -10.46 7.43 6.78
N LYS A 23 -10.12 8.27 7.75
CA LYS A 23 -9.41 7.85 8.97
C LYS A 23 -10.30 7.00 9.88
N GLU A 24 -11.56 7.37 10.04
CA GLU A 24 -12.54 6.62 10.81
C GLU A 24 -12.80 5.24 10.17
N ASP A 25 -12.90 5.17 8.86
CA ASP A 25 -13.08 3.91 8.11
C ASP A 25 -11.87 2.97 8.30
N VAL A 26 -10.65 3.49 8.26
CA VAL A 26 -9.42 2.70 8.51
C VAL A 26 -9.35 2.25 9.96
N ALA A 27 -9.64 3.11 10.92
CA ALA A 27 -9.63 2.74 12.34
C ALA A 27 -10.69 1.67 12.66
N ALA A 28 -11.87 1.78 12.09
CA ALA A 28 -12.93 0.77 12.20
C ALA A 28 -12.50 -0.58 11.60
N LEU A 29 -11.83 -0.55 10.44
CA LEU A 29 -11.29 -1.74 9.78
C LEU A 29 -10.22 -2.41 10.63
N LEU A 30 -9.24 -1.64 11.14
CA LEU A 30 -8.19 -2.17 12.01
C LEU A 30 -8.79 -2.82 13.27
N LYS A 31 -9.79 -2.19 13.88
CA LYS A 31 -10.49 -2.73 15.05
C LYS A 31 -11.25 -4.02 14.72
N ALA A 32 -11.91 -4.09 13.57
CA ALA A 32 -12.68 -5.26 13.15
C ALA A 32 -11.81 -6.48 12.85
N TRP A 33 -10.56 -6.26 12.43
CA TRP A 33 -9.63 -7.33 12.08
C TRP A 33 -8.66 -7.71 13.19
N SER A 34 -8.40 -6.84 14.14
CA SER A 34 -7.50 -7.14 15.27
C SER A 34 -7.99 -8.34 16.08
N GLY A 35 -7.14 -9.34 16.24
CA GLY A 35 -7.44 -10.59 16.95
C GLY A 35 -8.36 -11.56 16.20
N LYS A 36 -8.87 -11.19 15.00
CA LYS A 36 -9.67 -12.09 14.15
C LYS A 36 -8.79 -13.23 13.66
N GLU A 37 -9.32 -14.45 13.70
CA GLU A 37 -8.65 -15.62 13.13
C GLU A 37 -8.79 -15.63 11.60
N ILE A 38 -7.68 -15.89 10.90
CA ILE A 38 -7.67 -16.16 9.46
C ILE A 38 -7.88 -17.64 9.24
N LEU A 39 -8.91 -17.96 8.46
CA LEU A 39 -9.24 -19.32 8.06
C LEU A 39 -8.50 -19.66 6.75
N PHE A 40 -7.71 -20.72 6.78
CA PHE A 40 -6.99 -21.18 5.58
C PHE A 40 -7.78 -22.29 4.88
N PRO A 41 -7.68 -22.38 3.53
CA PRO A 41 -8.21 -23.52 2.79
C PRO A 41 -7.59 -24.84 3.29
N THR A 42 -8.35 -25.92 3.19
CA THR A 42 -7.84 -27.26 3.53
C THR A 42 -6.75 -27.66 2.53
N ASN A 43 -5.57 -28.06 3.02
CA ASN A 43 -4.42 -28.53 2.23
C ASN A 43 -3.99 -27.55 1.12
N PRO A 44 -3.58 -26.30 1.44
CA PRO A 44 -3.09 -25.39 0.43
C PRO A 44 -1.78 -25.93 -0.17
N VAL A 45 -1.70 -25.95 -1.50
CA VAL A 45 -0.51 -26.44 -2.21
C VAL A 45 0.40 -25.25 -2.53
N PHE A 46 1.61 -25.29 -1.98
CA PHE A 46 2.64 -24.29 -2.27
C PHE A 46 3.61 -24.81 -3.33
N THR A 47 3.94 -23.97 -4.30
CA THR A 47 4.86 -24.33 -5.39
C THR A 47 5.87 -23.22 -5.61
N VAL A 48 7.07 -23.59 -6.10
CA VAL A 48 8.06 -22.63 -6.61
C VAL A 48 7.82 -22.46 -8.11
N GLN A 49 7.46 -21.25 -8.53
CA GLN A 49 7.18 -20.92 -9.93
C GLN A 49 6.20 -21.92 -10.62
N ASP A 50 5.28 -22.48 -9.83
CA ASP A 50 4.26 -23.44 -10.29
C ASP A 50 4.84 -24.77 -10.87
N ARG A 51 6.01 -25.16 -10.43
CA ARG A 51 6.69 -26.39 -10.87
C ARG A 51 6.87 -27.37 -9.72
N ASP A 52 7.71 -26.97 -8.76
CA ASP A 52 8.11 -27.85 -7.66
C ASP A 52 7.18 -27.62 -6.48
N THR A 53 6.45 -28.67 -6.08
CA THR A 53 5.63 -28.65 -4.87
C THR A 53 6.53 -28.65 -3.65
N ILE A 54 6.29 -27.73 -2.75
CA ILE A 54 7.01 -27.59 -1.49
C ILE A 54 6.05 -27.89 -0.33
N ASP A 55 6.45 -28.78 0.53
CA ASP A 55 5.78 -28.96 1.82
C ASP A 55 6.14 -27.78 2.74
N LEU A 56 5.46 -26.66 2.51
CA LEU A 56 5.64 -25.49 3.33
C LEU A 56 4.88 -25.65 4.64
N SER A 57 5.60 -25.94 5.72
CA SER A 57 4.99 -25.93 7.05
C SER A 57 4.39 -24.55 7.36
N MET A 58 3.08 -24.53 7.55
CA MET A 58 2.38 -23.32 8.01
C MET A 58 2.55 -23.09 9.53
N LEU A 59 3.28 -23.98 10.20
CA LEU A 59 3.62 -23.84 11.62
C LEU A 59 4.72 -22.78 11.77
N GLY A 60 4.51 -21.83 12.64
CA GLY A 60 5.46 -20.78 12.95
C GLY A 60 4.92 -19.89 14.06
N LYS A 61 5.83 -19.27 14.84
CA LYS A 61 5.43 -18.31 15.88
C LYS A 61 4.68 -17.13 15.28
N TYR A 62 5.12 -16.69 14.11
CA TYR A 62 4.50 -15.62 13.33
C TYR A 62 4.32 -16.02 11.88
N LYS A 63 3.29 -15.50 11.24
CA LYS A 63 3.04 -15.68 9.82
C LYS A 63 2.76 -14.32 9.19
N ILE A 64 3.37 -14.04 8.03
CA ILE A 64 3.05 -12.87 7.22
C ILE A 64 2.27 -13.38 6.02
N LEU A 65 0.96 -13.21 6.06
CA LEU A 65 0.05 -13.58 4.99
C LEU A 65 -0.10 -12.41 4.02
N THR A 66 0.12 -12.66 2.73
CA THR A 66 -0.19 -11.73 1.65
C THR A 66 -1.14 -12.39 0.67
N TYR A 67 -2.33 -11.80 0.54
CA TYR A 67 -3.32 -12.21 -0.44
C TYR A 67 -3.34 -11.21 -1.60
N VAL A 68 -3.30 -11.72 -2.83
CA VAL A 68 -3.37 -10.91 -4.06
C VAL A 68 -4.48 -11.44 -4.94
N ASP A 69 -5.49 -10.59 -5.14
CA ASP A 69 -6.64 -10.88 -6.00
C ASP A 69 -6.34 -10.74 -7.49
N SER A 70 -7.33 -11.06 -8.31
CA SER A 70 -7.26 -11.00 -9.78
C SER A 70 -7.39 -9.58 -10.36
N ILE A 71 -7.71 -8.56 -9.55
CA ILE A 71 -8.06 -7.23 -10.05
C ILE A 71 -6.79 -6.40 -10.34
N GLY A 72 -6.57 -5.97 -11.59
CA GLY A 72 -5.51 -5.04 -12.03
C GLY A 72 -4.17 -5.69 -12.37
N CYS A 73 -3.14 -4.85 -12.61
CA CYS A 73 -1.82 -5.28 -13.05
C CYS A 73 -1.08 -6.10 -12.00
N ILE A 74 -0.73 -7.35 -12.31
CA ILE A 74 -0.07 -8.29 -11.40
C ILE A 74 1.33 -7.80 -11.01
N SER A 75 2.16 -7.36 -11.95
CA SER A 75 3.53 -6.90 -11.67
C SER A 75 3.53 -5.68 -10.73
N CYS A 76 2.60 -4.75 -10.97
CA CYS A 76 2.44 -3.55 -10.14
C CYS A 76 2.07 -3.86 -8.69
N LYS A 77 1.23 -4.89 -8.47
CA LYS A 77 0.75 -5.28 -7.15
C LYS A 77 1.80 -6.05 -6.36
N LEU A 78 2.54 -6.93 -7.03
CA LEU A 78 3.42 -7.88 -6.35
C LEU A 78 4.65 -7.22 -5.77
N GLN A 79 5.31 -6.27 -6.47
CA GLN A 79 6.58 -5.64 -6.06
C GLN A 79 7.56 -6.65 -5.44
N LEU A 80 7.75 -7.79 -6.11
CA LEU A 80 8.46 -8.97 -5.59
C LEU A 80 9.89 -8.67 -5.14
N GLY A 81 10.57 -7.71 -5.78
CA GLY A 81 11.88 -7.24 -5.35
C GLY A 81 11.87 -6.69 -3.92
N LYS A 82 10.86 -5.90 -3.55
CA LYS A 82 10.72 -5.37 -2.18
C LYS A 82 10.39 -6.47 -1.18
N TRP A 83 9.61 -7.47 -1.58
CA TRP A 83 9.34 -8.64 -0.74
C TRP A 83 10.62 -9.42 -0.45
N LYS A 84 11.49 -9.66 -1.46
CA LYS A 84 12.79 -10.32 -1.26
C LYS A 84 13.64 -9.57 -0.23
N THR A 85 13.79 -8.26 -0.40
CA THR A 85 14.53 -7.42 0.57
C THR A 85 13.95 -7.50 1.98
N PHE A 86 12.63 -7.50 2.12
CA PHE A 86 11.99 -7.59 3.44
C PHE A 86 12.15 -8.98 4.07
N MET A 87 12.07 -10.06 3.28
CA MET A 87 12.35 -11.41 3.75
C MET A 87 13.80 -11.57 4.22
N GLU A 88 14.77 -11.07 3.44
CA GLU A 88 16.19 -11.06 3.79
C GLU A 88 16.44 -10.27 5.08
N GLU A 89 15.75 -9.16 5.30
CA GLU A 89 15.84 -8.38 6.53
C GLU A 89 15.31 -9.17 7.73
N VAL A 90 14.15 -9.84 7.61
CA VAL A 90 13.60 -10.69 8.68
C VAL A 90 14.52 -11.88 8.98
N ASP A 91 15.08 -12.51 7.95
CA ASP A 91 16.02 -13.63 8.11
C ASP A 91 17.32 -13.18 8.78
N SER A 92 17.83 -11.99 8.46
CA SER A 92 19.05 -11.43 9.06
C SER A 92 18.92 -11.16 10.57
N LEU A 93 17.71 -10.97 11.05
CA LEU A 93 17.40 -10.82 12.48
C LEU A 93 17.37 -12.18 13.24
N GLY A 94 17.72 -13.29 12.56
CA GLY A 94 17.72 -14.63 13.15
C GLY A 94 16.33 -15.18 13.45
N MET A 95 15.30 -14.64 12.80
CA MET A 95 13.89 -14.95 13.09
C MET A 95 13.35 -16.09 12.22
N ASN A 96 13.97 -17.27 12.29
CA ASN A 96 13.55 -18.48 11.58
C ASN A 96 12.11 -18.94 11.90
N SER A 97 11.45 -18.28 12.85
CA SER A 97 10.08 -18.58 13.30
C SER A 97 8.99 -17.83 12.51
N VAL A 98 9.35 -16.98 11.54
CA VAL A 98 8.41 -16.24 10.68
C VAL A 98 8.17 -17.04 9.40
N ARG A 99 6.91 -17.22 9.03
CA ARG A 99 6.51 -17.85 7.78
C ARG A 99 5.87 -16.79 6.87
N PHE A 100 6.36 -16.68 5.64
CA PHE A 100 5.73 -15.87 4.61
C PHE A 100 4.76 -16.74 3.82
N LEU A 101 3.52 -16.34 3.73
CA LEU A 101 2.45 -17.07 3.06
C LEU A 101 1.89 -16.19 1.93
N PHE A 102 2.23 -16.51 0.69
CA PHE A 102 1.76 -15.81 -0.49
C PHE A 102 0.62 -16.60 -1.13
N PHE A 103 -0.57 -16.02 -1.12
CA PHE A 103 -1.75 -16.57 -1.79
C PHE A 103 -2.14 -15.68 -2.96
N PHE A 104 -2.14 -16.23 -4.15
CA PHE A 104 -2.49 -15.52 -5.37
C PHE A 104 -3.72 -16.14 -6.01
N SER A 105 -4.73 -15.29 -6.28
CA SER A 105 -5.92 -15.66 -7.05
C SER A 105 -5.92 -14.90 -8.38
N PRO A 106 -5.05 -15.25 -9.36
CA PRO A 106 -4.90 -14.52 -10.60
C PRO A 106 -6.02 -14.84 -11.59
N GLU A 107 -6.52 -13.83 -12.31
CA GLU A 107 -7.39 -14.03 -13.47
C GLU A 107 -6.69 -14.85 -14.57
N LYS A 108 -5.42 -14.48 -14.84
CA LYS A 108 -4.57 -15.16 -15.83
C LYS A 108 -3.33 -15.74 -15.15
N ARG A 109 -3.35 -17.03 -14.87
CA ARG A 109 -2.20 -17.75 -14.29
C ARG A 109 -0.89 -17.52 -15.06
N ARG A 110 -0.98 -17.43 -16.40
CA ARG A 110 0.19 -17.24 -17.28
C ARG A 110 0.93 -15.94 -16.95
N ASP A 111 0.21 -14.85 -16.72
CA ASP A 111 0.80 -13.53 -16.46
C ASP A 111 1.49 -13.53 -15.10
N LEU A 112 0.90 -14.16 -14.09
CA LEU A 112 1.56 -14.39 -12.80
C LEU A 112 2.89 -15.14 -12.98
N LEU A 113 2.90 -16.25 -13.72
CA LEU A 113 4.10 -17.06 -13.92
C LEU A 113 5.20 -16.32 -14.69
N ILE A 114 4.83 -15.48 -15.67
CA ILE A 114 5.77 -14.62 -16.38
C ILE A 114 6.41 -13.65 -15.39
N THR A 115 5.61 -13.01 -14.55
CA THR A 115 6.09 -12.05 -13.53
C THR A 115 7.02 -12.73 -12.51
N LEU A 116 6.64 -13.89 -11.98
CA LEU A 116 7.49 -14.63 -11.03
C LEU A 116 8.85 -15.00 -11.63
N LYS A 117 8.87 -15.38 -12.92
CA LYS A 117 10.11 -15.72 -13.63
C LYS A 117 10.97 -14.49 -13.92
N SER A 118 10.38 -13.42 -14.45
CA SER A 118 11.10 -12.18 -14.78
C SER A 118 11.76 -11.57 -13.54
N GLU A 119 11.04 -11.60 -12.41
CA GLU A 119 11.53 -11.12 -11.10
C GLU A 119 12.42 -12.14 -10.37
N ARG A 120 12.64 -13.33 -10.95
CA ARG A 120 13.40 -14.43 -10.32
C ARG A 120 12.92 -14.72 -8.90
N PHE A 121 11.60 -14.75 -8.72
CA PHE A 121 10.99 -15.03 -7.42
C PHE A 121 10.86 -16.53 -7.22
N THR A 122 11.68 -17.07 -6.33
CA THR A 122 11.77 -18.52 -6.05
C THR A 122 11.16 -18.91 -4.70
N TYR A 123 10.49 -17.96 -4.03
CA TYR A 123 9.80 -18.25 -2.79
C TYR A 123 8.50 -19.04 -3.06
N PRO A 124 8.12 -20.01 -2.20
CA PRO A 124 6.90 -20.78 -2.39
C PRO A 124 5.65 -19.90 -2.36
N ILE A 125 4.75 -20.14 -3.30
CA ILE A 125 3.46 -19.46 -3.43
C ILE A 125 2.32 -20.47 -3.53
N CYS A 126 1.14 -20.11 -3.06
CA CYS A 126 -0.10 -20.84 -3.31
C CYS A 126 -0.91 -20.14 -4.39
N ILE A 127 -1.24 -20.83 -5.48
CA ILE A 127 -2.16 -20.34 -6.50
C ILE A 127 -3.57 -20.83 -6.16
N ASP A 128 -4.35 -19.96 -5.54
CA ASP A 128 -5.73 -20.22 -5.13
C ASP A 128 -6.70 -19.86 -6.26
N LYS A 129 -6.90 -20.80 -7.19
CA LYS A 129 -7.72 -20.59 -8.39
C LYS A 129 -9.19 -20.31 -8.09
N GLU A 130 -9.69 -20.90 -7.00
CA GLU A 130 -11.09 -20.80 -6.61
C GLU A 130 -11.33 -19.68 -5.61
N ASN A 131 -10.27 -18.88 -5.33
CA ASN A 131 -10.36 -17.77 -4.38
C ASN A 131 -10.87 -18.15 -2.99
N ARG A 132 -10.62 -19.37 -2.57
CA ARG A 132 -11.14 -19.95 -1.31
C ARG A 132 -10.68 -19.21 -0.08
N LEU A 133 -9.44 -18.71 -0.09
CA LEU A 133 -8.94 -17.93 1.04
C LEU A 133 -9.79 -16.67 1.27
N ASN A 134 -10.16 -15.97 0.21
CA ASN A 134 -11.02 -14.80 0.31
C ASN A 134 -12.48 -15.17 0.61
N GLU A 135 -12.99 -16.26 0.07
CA GLU A 135 -14.35 -16.76 0.39
C GLU A 135 -14.50 -17.09 1.87
N LEU A 136 -13.45 -17.65 2.51
CA LEU A 136 -13.48 -17.96 3.93
C LEU A 136 -13.39 -16.73 4.84
N ASN A 137 -12.70 -15.67 4.40
CA ASN A 137 -12.33 -14.54 5.26
C ASN A 137 -13.03 -13.24 4.93
N HIS A 138 -13.50 -13.05 3.68
CA HIS A 138 -14.10 -11.82 3.17
C HIS A 138 -13.17 -10.59 3.38
N PHE A 139 -11.99 -10.64 2.76
CA PHE A 139 -11.02 -9.56 2.87
C PHE A 139 -11.58 -8.22 2.40
N PRO A 140 -11.11 -7.08 2.95
CA PRO A 140 -11.59 -5.75 2.57
C PRO A 140 -11.35 -5.48 1.09
N VAL A 141 -12.41 -5.27 0.31
CA VAL A 141 -12.32 -5.07 -1.16
C VAL A 141 -11.76 -3.72 -1.53
N SER A 142 -11.84 -2.72 -0.64
CA SER A 142 -11.63 -1.31 -0.98
C SER A 142 -10.18 -0.88 -1.08
N ASP A 143 -9.21 -1.59 -0.46
CA ASP A 143 -7.81 -1.19 -0.50
C ASP A 143 -6.88 -2.40 -0.30
N MET A 144 -6.10 -2.73 -1.33
CA MET A 144 -5.12 -3.83 -1.30
C MET A 144 -4.01 -3.66 -0.26
N ASN A 145 -3.81 -2.46 0.28
CA ASN A 145 -2.90 -2.26 1.40
C ASN A 145 -3.31 -3.05 2.63
N PHE A 146 -4.59 -3.46 2.72
CA PHE A 146 -5.13 -4.26 3.81
C PHE A 146 -5.26 -5.76 3.48
N HIS A 147 -4.61 -6.24 2.42
CA HIS A 147 -4.54 -7.67 2.08
C HIS A 147 -3.26 -8.35 2.60
N THR A 148 -2.54 -7.69 3.51
CA THR A 148 -1.36 -8.26 4.17
C THR A 148 -1.55 -8.19 5.68
N PHE A 149 -1.28 -9.32 6.34
CA PHE A 149 -1.56 -9.53 7.76
C PHE A 149 -0.34 -10.14 8.45
N LEU A 150 0.02 -9.62 9.61
CA LEU A 150 0.88 -10.32 10.55
C LEU A 150 -0.02 -11.14 11.48
N LEU A 151 0.22 -12.45 11.54
CA LEU A 151 -0.54 -13.41 12.33
C LEU A 151 0.33 -14.03 13.40
N ASP A 152 -0.28 -14.43 14.51
CA ASP A 152 0.34 -15.27 15.52
C ASP A 152 0.34 -16.77 15.14
N LYS A 153 0.79 -17.61 16.05
CA LYS A 153 0.81 -19.08 15.88
C LYS A 153 -0.59 -19.67 15.64
N ASP A 154 -1.63 -19.08 16.19
CA ASP A 154 -3.02 -19.51 16.13
C ASP A 154 -3.81 -18.81 14.98
N ASN A 155 -3.10 -18.23 14.00
CA ASN A 155 -3.65 -17.48 12.85
C ASN A 155 -4.44 -16.22 13.21
N LYS A 156 -4.30 -15.68 14.41
CA LYS A 156 -4.98 -14.44 14.79
C LYS A 156 -4.19 -13.23 14.30
N VAL A 157 -4.92 -12.25 13.80
CA VAL A 157 -4.36 -11.01 13.27
C VAL A 157 -3.75 -10.17 14.40
N LEU A 158 -2.45 -9.94 14.35
CA LEU A 158 -1.69 -9.05 15.23
C LEU A 158 -1.57 -7.65 14.64
N ALA A 159 -1.38 -7.57 13.33
CA ALA A 159 -1.33 -6.31 12.61
C ALA A 159 -1.79 -6.50 11.16
N ILE A 160 -2.34 -5.42 10.57
CA ILE A 160 -2.80 -5.38 9.19
C ILE A 160 -2.13 -4.23 8.45
N GLY A 161 -1.81 -4.45 7.19
CA GLY A 161 -1.18 -3.48 6.31
C GLY A 161 0.05 -4.04 5.62
N ASN A 162 0.38 -3.48 4.47
CA ASN A 162 1.49 -4.01 3.66
C ASN A 162 2.84 -3.40 4.08
N PRO A 163 3.78 -4.19 4.66
CA PRO A 163 5.06 -3.70 5.16
C PRO A 163 6.01 -3.23 4.05
N ILE A 164 5.85 -3.70 2.80
CA ILE A 164 6.68 -3.24 1.68
C ILE A 164 6.20 -1.92 1.10
N HIS A 165 4.97 -1.50 1.45
CA HIS A 165 4.38 -0.24 1.01
C HIS A 165 4.41 0.84 2.08
N ASN A 166 4.50 0.47 3.36
CA ASN A 166 4.44 1.42 4.48
C ASN A 166 5.52 1.10 5.52
N PRO A 167 6.55 1.96 5.68
CA PRO A 167 7.63 1.75 6.64
C PRO A 167 7.17 1.68 8.09
N LYS A 168 6.11 2.40 8.47
CA LYS A 168 5.55 2.33 9.83
C LYS A 168 4.91 0.97 10.10
N VAL A 169 4.26 0.39 9.08
CA VAL A 169 3.74 -0.99 9.15
C VAL A 169 4.89 -1.98 9.23
N LYS A 170 5.95 -1.77 8.44
CA LYS A 170 7.17 -2.59 8.50
C LYS A 170 7.81 -2.54 9.89
N GLU A 171 8.04 -1.35 10.44
CA GLU A 171 8.56 -1.14 11.80
C GLU A 171 7.69 -1.84 12.85
N LEU A 172 6.36 -1.72 12.73
CA LEU A 172 5.40 -2.39 13.62
C LEU A 172 5.54 -3.92 13.56
N TYR A 173 5.61 -4.49 12.34
CA TYR A 173 5.79 -5.93 12.16
C TYR A 173 7.09 -6.41 12.82
N LEU A 174 8.20 -5.73 12.55
CA LEU A 174 9.50 -6.08 13.10
C LEU A 174 9.50 -6.01 14.62
N LYS A 175 8.92 -4.98 15.23
CA LYS A 175 8.80 -4.86 16.69
C LYS A 175 7.99 -6.01 17.31
N ILE A 176 6.82 -6.32 16.73
CA ILE A 176 5.99 -7.44 17.22
C ILE A 176 6.76 -8.76 17.11
N ILE A 177 7.44 -9.01 15.99
CA ILE A 177 8.20 -10.22 15.75
C ILE A 177 9.38 -10.34 16.75
N GLN A 178 10.03 -9.22 17.08
CA GLN A 178 11.12 -9.14 18.06
C GLN A 178 10.63 -9.29 19.52
N GLY A 179 9.32 -9.22 19.72
CA GLY A 179 8.72 -9.28 21.07
C GLY A 179 8.87 -7.97 21.83
N GLU A 180 9.11 -6.87 21.12
CA GLU A 180 9.14 -5.55 21.73
C GLU A 180 7.71 -5.09 22.08
N GLU A 181 7.56 -4.39 23.22
CA GLU A 181 6.30 -3.77 23.57
C GLU A 181 5.96 -2.68 22.56
N VAL A 182 4.87 -2.88 21.84
CA VAL A 182 4.32 -1.85 20.96
C VAL A 182 3.54 -0.84 21.79
N GLY A 183 4.26 0.08 22.42
CA GLY A 183 3.64 1.22 23.11
C GLY A 183 2.91 2.11 22.08
N GLN A 184 1.72 2.59 22.45
CA GLN A 184 1.10 3.68 21.69
C GLN A 184 2.05 4.87 21.71
N LYS A 185 2.67 5.19 20.57
CA LYS A 185 3.36 6.48 20.44
C LYS A 185 2.31 7.56 20.72
N ASP A 186 2.59 8.40 21.67
CA ASP A 186 1.75 9.56 22.00
C ASP A 186 1.76 10.51 20.78
N GLU A 187 0.76 10.32 19.90
CA GLU A 187 0.63 11.12 18.67
C GLU A 187 0.45 12.62 18.96
N SER A 188 0.11 12.98 20.21
CA SER A 188 -0.05 14.38 20.63
C SER A 188 1.28 15.16 20.60
N LYS A 189 2.42 14.47 20.64
CA LYS A 189 3.78 15.05 20.57
C LYS A 189 4.38 15.06 19.17
N ALA A 190 3.69 14.53 18.17
CA ALA A 190 4.19 14.51 16.80
C ALA A 190 4.31 15.94 16.26
N ILE A 191 5.51 16.30 15.77
CA ILE A 191 5.72 17.58 15.10
C ILE A 191 4.95 17.55 13.79
N ARG A 192 3.87 18.31 13.69
CA ARG A 192 3.04 18.41 12.48
C ARG A 192 3.15 19.78 11.85
N THR A 193 3.03 19.85 10.55
CA THR A 193 2.96 21.08 9.76
C THR A 193 1.75 21.05 8.82
N LYS A 194 1.64 22.04 7.93
CA LYS A 194 0.59 22.12 6.91
C LYS A 194 1.24 22.22 5.54
N VAL A 195 0.58 21.65 4.53
CA VAL A 195 1.01 21.77 3.14
C VAL A 195 -0.12 22.27 2.26
N ASP A 196 0.26 22.99 1.24
CA ASP A 196 -0.56 23.28 0.08
C ASP A 196 0.06 22.62 -1.16
N MET A 197 -0.75 22.27 -2.14
CA MET A 197 -0.32 21.54 -3.34
C MET A 197 -0.77 22.28 -4.59
N ASP A 198 0.12 22.38 -5.58
CA ASP A 198 -0.21 22.94 -6.89
C ASP A 198 -1.25 22.09 -7.64
N LYS A 199 -1.16 20.79 -7.49
CA LYS A 199 -2.04 19.78 -8.10
C LYS A 199 -1.90 18.42 -7.44
N THR A 200 -2.89 17.57 -7.56
CA THR A 200 -2.89 16.19 -7.07
C THR A 200 -2.88 15.16 -8.20
N SER A 201 -3.07 15.61 -9.45
CA SER A 201 -3.10 14.71 -10.62
C SER A 201 -2.43 15.38 -11.84
N VAL A 202 -1.75 14.57 -12.63
CA VAL A 202 -1.15 14.98 -13.92
C VAL A 202 -1.49 13.94 -14.96
N SER A 203 -2.01 14.42 -16.13
CA SER A 203 -2.12 13.58 -17.32
C SER A 203 -0.86 13.75 -18.16
N LEU A 204 -0.23 12.63 -18.52
CA LEU A 204 0.96 12.57 -19.39
C LEU A 204 0.58 12.50 -20.89
N GLY A 205 -0.73 12.47 -21.20
CA GLY A 205 -1.23 12.37 -22.57
C GLY A 205 -0.95 11.03 -23.23
N SER A 206 -0.93 11.01 -24.58
CA SER A 206 -0.54 9.85 -25.39
C SER A 206 0.91 9.96 -25.83
N PHE A 207 1.69 8.87 -25.71
CA PHE A 207 3.12 8.85 -26.06
C PHE A 207 3.58 7.44 -26.44
N ASP A 208 4.74 7.35 -27.11
CA ASP A 208 5.38 6.08 -27.42
C ASP A 208 5.81 5.38 -26.15
N TRP A 209 5.30 4.16 -25.90
CA TRP A 209 5.53 3.38 -24.67
C TRP A 209 7.02 3.15 -24.34
N LYS A 210 7.90 3.23 -25.34
CA LYS A 210 9.35 3.10 -25.13
C LYS A 210 10.00 4.37 -24.56
N LYS A 211 9.28 5.50 -24.53
CA LYS A 211 9.81 6.78 -24.05
C LYS A 211 9.38 7.01 -22.60
N GLU A 212 10.35 7.37 -21.78
CA GLU A 212 10.08 7.80 -20.40
C GLU A 212 9.29 9.13 -20.40
N GLN A 213 8.35 9.23 -19.51
CA GLN A 213 7.57 10.44 -19.25
C GLN A 213 7.86 10.98 -17.85
N LYS A 214 7.79 12.30 -17.71
CA LYS A 214 8.07 12.97 -16.44
C LYS A 214 6.90 13.85 -16.03
N ALA A 215 6.64 13.88 -14.73
CA ALA A 215 5.73 14.80 -14.07
C ALA A 215 6.38 15.39 -12.84
N THR A 216 5.95 16.58 -12.45
CA THR A 216 6.42 17.23 -11.22
C THR A 216 5.22 17.61 -10.37
N PHE A 217 5.30 17.34 -9.07
CA PHE A 217 4.37 17.83 -8.06
C PHE A 217 5.13 18.69 -7.06
N VAL A 218 4.46 19.74 -6.54
CA VAL A 218 5.03 20.65 -5.58
C VAL A 218 4.19 20.65 -4.31
N LEU A 219 4.82 20.39 -3.17
CA LEU A 219 4.23 20.49 -1.84
C LEU A 219 4.84 21.70 -1.13
N LYS A 220 4.08 22.78 -0.96
CA LYS A 220 4.50 23.99 -0.28
C LYS A 220 4.20 23.87 1.20
N ASN A 221 5.23 24.01 2.05
CA ASN A 221 5.06 24.05 3.50
C ASN A 221 4.43 25.36 3.93
N THR A 222 3.14 25.35 4.23
CA THR A 222 2.37 26.52 4.70
C THR A 222 2.21 26.57 6.21
N GLY A 223 2.75 25.56 6.93
CA GLY A 223 2.74 25.52 8.39
C GLY A 223 3.95 26.18 9.03
N GLY A 224 3.99 26.16 10.35
CA GLY A 224 5.07 26.78 11.15
C GLY A 224 6.20 25.84 11.56
N LYS A 225 6.20 24.59 11.11
CA LYS A 225 7.21 23.57 11.42
C LYS A 225 7.79 23.00 10.14
N PRO A 226 9.02 22.45 10.16
CA PRO A 226 9.58 21.80 8.96
C PRO A 226 8.71 20.66 8.44
N LEU A 227 8.53 20.60 7.11
CA LEU A 227 7.87 19.51 6.41
C LEU A 227 8.91 18.42 6.16
N VAL A 228 8.57 17.20 6.54
CA VAL A 228 9.41 16.01 6.35
C VAL A 228 8.61 14.96 5.57
N ALA A 229 9.09 14.57 4.39
CA ALA A 229 8.60 13.37 3.73
C ALA A 229 9.31 12.16 4.34
N GLU A 230 8.59 11.39 5.14
CA GLU A 230 9.13 10.19 5.78
C GLU A 230 9.35 9.07 4.76
N TYR A 231 8.42 8.96 3.79
CA TYR A 231 8.46 7.95 2.76
C TYR A 231 7.56 8.32 1.57
N VAL A 232 7.99 7.89 0.37
CA VAL A 232 7.19 7.98 -0.85
C VAL A 232 7.09 6.60 -1.47
N ASN A 233 5.89 6.15 -1.74
CA ASN A 233 5.60 4.86 -2.38
C ASN A 233 4.86 5.07 -3.70
N THR A 234 5.07 4.15 -4.65
CA THR A 234 4.39 4.14 -5.94
C THR A 234 3.59 2.85 -6.09
N SER A 235 2.48 2.91 -6.82
CA SER A 235 1.63 1.74 -7.06
C SER A 235 2.26 0.71 -8.01
N CYS A 236 3.37 1.03 -8.69
CA CYS A 236 4.10 0.11 -9.58
C CYS A 236 5.61 0.37 -9.57
N GLY A 237 6.39 -0.64 -10.01
CA GLY A 237 7.81 -0.49 -10.30
C GLY A 237 8.11 0.36 -11.54
N CYS A 238 7.11 0.57 -12.40
CA CYS A 238 7.17 1.41 -13.60
C CYS A 238 7.18 2.92 -13.30
N THR A 239 7.04 3.31 -12.03
CA THR A 239 7.05 4.70 -11.59
C THR A 239 8.12 4.87 -10.52
N SER A 240 9.00 5.84 -10.69
CA SER A 240 9.98 6.27 -9.70
C SER A 240 9.77 7.73 -9.30
N VAL A 241 10.17 8.09 -8.08
CA VAL A 241 10.05 9.45 -7.56
C VAL A 241 11.37 9.87 -6.95
N ASP A 242 11.90 10.98 -7.44
CA ASP A 242 13.07 11.64 -6.87
C ASP A 242 12.64 12.91 -6.11
N TYR A 243 13.12 13.04 -4.88
CA TYR A 243 12.79 14.17 -4.00
C TYR A 243 13.88 14.34 -2.91
N SER A 244 14.02 15.56 -2.39
CA SER A 244 14.91 15.80 -1.26
C SER A 244 14.35 15.16 0.02
N LYS A 245 15.21 14.44 0.74
CA LYS A 245 14.90 13.88 2.07
C LYS A 245 15.14 14.87 3.21
N GLU A 246 15.67 16.05 2.89
CA GLU A 246 15.92 17.09 3.90
C GLU A 246 14.61 17.76 4.33
N PRO A 247 14.50 18.16 5.62
CA PRO A 247 13.35 18.89 6.10
C PRO A 247 13.16 20.24 5.38
N VAL A 248 11.97 20.46 4.82
CA VAL A 248 11.61 21.68 4.09
C VAL A 248 11.06 22.72 5.06
N GLN A 249 11.75 23.86 5.17
CA GLN A 249 11.40 24.94 6.11
C GLN A 249 10.05 25.59 5.77
N PRO A 250 9.38 26.23 6.75
CA PRO A 250 8.17 27.01 6.51
C PRO A 250 8.32 27.99 5.34
N GLY A 251 7.30 28.03 4.46
CA GLY A 251 7.27 28.87 3.26
C GLY A 251 8.06 28.32 2.07
N LYS A 252 8.83 27.24 2.23
CA LYS A 252 9.59 26.58 1.16
C LYS A 252 8.80 25.42 0.54
N GLU A 253 9.32 24.88 -0.56
CA GLU A 253 8.65 23.88 -1.37
C GLU A 253 9.47 22.58 -1.44
N MET A 254 8.77 21.46 -1.38
CA MET A 254 9.26 20.12 -1.71
C MET A 254 8.82 19.78 -3.12
N VAL A 255 9.79 19.48 -3.98
CA VAL A 255 9.54 19.09 -5.36
C VAL A 255 9.67 17.57 -5.47
N LEU A 256 8.63 16.93 -6.02
CA LEU A 256 8.60 15.49 -6.32
C LEU A 256 8.70 15.33 -7.84
N ASN A 257 9.83 14.81 -8.32
CA ASN A 257 10.06 14.52 -9.73
C ASN A 257 9.67 13.06 -10.00
N VAL A 258 8.59 12.85 -10.69
CA VAL A 258 8.03 11.54 -11.03
C VAL A 258 8.50 11.16 -12.42
N THR A 259 9.07 9.97 -12.57
CA THR A 259 9.39 9.38 -13.87
C THR A 259 8.56 8.12 -14.05
N TYR A 260 7.87 8.02 -15.17
CA TYR A 260 7.08 6.86 -15.58
C TYR A 260 7.69 6.23 -16.83
N LYS A 261 7.83 4.91 -16.80
CA LYS A 261 8.32 4.09 -17.92
C LYS A 261 7.36 2.92 -18.13
N ALA A 262 6.62 2.93 -19.24
CA ALA A 262 5.73 1.84 -19.57
C ALA A 262 6.52 0.55 -19.88
N GLU A 263 5.96 -0.61 -19.49
CA GLU A 263 6.53 -1.92 -19.81
C GLU A 263 5.98 -2.46 -21.16
N HIS A 264 4.81 -1.99 -21.55
CA HIS A 264 4.11 -2.33 -22.79
C HIS A 264 3.08 -1.22 -23.12
N PRO A 265 2.49 -1.21 -24.32
CA PRO A 265 1.38 -0.31 -24.62
C PRO A 265 0.21 -0.54 -23.67
N GLU A 266 -0.19 0.50 -22.92
CA GLU A 266 -1.30 0.45 -21.98
C GLU A 266 -1.89 1.83 -21.69
N TYR A 267 -3.18 1.91 -21.37
CA TYR A 267 -3.70 3.01 -20.58
C TYR A 267 -3.31 2.78 -19.14
N PHE A 268 -2.76 3.78 -18.48
CA PHE A 268 -2.34 3.67 -17.09
C PHE A 268 -2.94 4.75 -16.20
N ASP A 269 -3.13 4.35 -14.95
CA ASP A 269 -3.51 5.19 -13.83
C ASP A 269 -2.68 4.73 -12.62
N LYS A 270 -1.64 5.49 -12.28
CA LYS A 270 -0.69 5.13 -11.22
C LYS A 270 -0.74 6.17 -10.10
N THR A 271 -0.62 5.68 -8.87
CA THR A 271 -0.62 6.53 -7.69
C THR A 271 0.77 6.62 -7.06
N ILE A 272 1.05 7.80 -6.51
CA ILE A 272 2.21 8.09 -5.70
C ILE A 272 1.68 8.47 -4.31
N THR A 273 2.06 7.73 -3.29
CA THR A 273 1.64 7.95 -1.90
C THR A 273 2.79 8.55 -1.10
N VAL A 274 2.61 9.77 -0.60
CA VAL A 274 3.60 10.51 0.17
C VAL A 274 3.22 10.48 1.64
N TYR A 275 4.03 9.82 2.46
CA TYR A 275 3.91 9.82 3.92
C TYR A 275 4.77 10.97 4.48
N CYS A 276 4.14 11.93 5.13
CA CYS A 276 4.80 13.11 5.68
C CYS A 276 4.15 13.56 6.99
N ASN A 277 4.80 14.46 7.70
CA ASN A 277 4.35 14.96 9.00
C ASN A 277 3.25 16.03 8.92
N VAL A 278 2.23 15.80 8.08
CA VAL A 278 1.03 16.64 7.98
C VAL A 278 -0.20 15.89 8.45
N GLU A 279 -1.24 16.61 8.82
CA GLU A 279 -2.47 16.03 9.33
C GLU A 279 -3.20 15.19 8.26
N THR A 280 -3.11 15.60 7.00
CA THR A 280 -3.70 14.91 5.84
C THR A 280 -2.85 13.76 5.29
N SER A 281 -1.74 13.41 5.97
CA SER A 281 -0.89 12.27 5.54
C SER A 281 -1.62 10.92 5.71
N PRO A 282 -1.48 10.00 4.72
CA PRO A 282 -0.69 10.15 3.51
C PRO A 282 -1.38 11.00 2.42
N ILE A 283 -0.56 11.73 1.65
CA ILE A 283 -1.01 12.45 0.46
C ILE A 283 -0.95 11.50 -0.74
N VAL A 284 -2.03 11.41 -1.51
CA VAL A 284 -2.09 10.59 -2.71
C VAL A 284 -2.06 11.48 -3.95
N LEU A 285 -1.01 11.31 -4.76
CA LEU A 285 -0.85 11.96 -6.05
C LEU A 285 -1.10 10.95 -7.16
N ARG A 286 -1.48 11.39 -8.35
CA ARG A 286 -1.87 10.52 -9.46
C ARG A 286 -1.24 10.96 -10.78
N ILE A 287 -0.79 10.00 -11.57
CA ILE A 287 -0.43 10.21 -12.97
C ILE A 287 -1.27 9.29 -13.86
N THR A 288 -1.76 9.82 -14.97
CA THR A 288 -2.51 9.06 -15.96
C THR A 288 -1.97 9.30 -17.36
N GLY A 289 -2.25 8.41 -18.29
CA GLY A 289 -1.85 8.59 -19.69
C GLY A 289 -2.10 7.35 -20.52
N ASN A 290 -1.74 7.43 -21.80
CA ASN A 290 -1.87 6.34 -22.74
C ASN A 290 -0.52 6.09 -23.42
N ALA A 291 0.13 5.00 -23.06
CA ALA A 291 1.36 4.55 -23.70
C ALA A 291 1.00 3.72 -24.93
N GLU A 292 1.35 4.18 -26.12
CA GLU A 292 0.95 3.60 -27.40
C GLU A 292 2.15 3.05 -28.16
N GLN A 293 1.90 2.10 -29.06
CA GLN A 293 2.90 1.67 -30.02
C GLN A 293 2.88 2.65 -31.20
N GLN A 294 3.92 3.43 -31.33
CA GLN A 294 4.15 4.32 -32.47
C GLN A 294 5.10 3.68 -33.47
#